data_c2b888b0914a9a06d678dfa69c70f048
#
_entry.id   c2b888b0914a9a06d678dfa69c70f048
#
_cell.length_a   1.000
_cell.length_b   1.000
_cell.length_c   1.000
_cell.angle_alpha   90.00
_cell.angle_beta   90.00
_cell.angle_gamma   90.00
#
_symmetry.space_group_name_H-M   'P 1'
#
loop_
_entity.id
_entity.type
_entity.pdbx_description
1 polymer ?
#
loop_
_entity_poly.entity_id
_entity_poly.type
_entity_poly.pdbx_seq_one_letter_code
_entity_poly.pdbx_strand_id
1 'polypeptide(L)'
;MSAKYKVLKVSKEVGSNLKVVGPSMSSREAAEFAKVGAELVEVAESDKAGVLAAAKEADIILLGSTPITRALMEAAPKCIAVMCQSVGYDPIDVKTATDLNILVVNNPSFEWCIEEVSNHAITLLLACAKKVKILDKLVAQGQWAKAKEAQKPMGSIYGQTLGIIGCGAIGRMTARKAHCFGLKVIGYDPYVEKWLAKENGITLMNLTDLVKQSDYVSAHPDLNDTSFHMMGEKEFRQMKRSAYFINTSRGKIVHEPALIKALEEKWIAGAGLDVFEVEPLPKDNPLTKMDNVTLMSHSASYSDLAFSIAPINIALEVGRVLSGKLPNNYVNKSVTPRVKLVKGDNF
;
A
#
# COMPACT_ATOMS: atom_id res chain seq x y z
N MET A 1 26.61 -12.06 -23.17
CA MET A 1 26.42 -13.39 -22.53
C MET A 1 24.93 -13.61 -22.40
N SER A 2 24.39 -14.81 -22.70
CA SER A 2 22.97 -15.12 -22.43
C SER A 2 22.72 -15.06 -20.93
N ALA A 3 21.57 -14.52 -20.51
CA ALA A 3 21.17 -14.48 -19.11
C ALA A 3 21.08 -15.91 -18.55
N LYS A 4 21.59 -16.11 -17.33
CA LYS A 4 21.61 -17.42 -16.66
C LYS A 4 20.25 -17.75 -16.03
N TYR A 5 19.48 -16.73 -15.61
CA TYR A 5 18.25 -16.86 -14.86
C TYR A 5 17.10 -16.13 -15.54
N LYS A 6 15.87 -16.59 -15.26
CA LYS A 6 14.65 -15.99 -15.83
C LYS A 6 13.72 -15.49 -14.73
N VAL A 7 13.26 -14.24 -14.87
CA VAL A 7 12.23 -13.62 -14.04
C VAL A 7 10.96 -13.49 -14.86
N LEU A 8 9.92 -14.23 -14.50
CA LEU A 8 8.61 -14.15 -15.16
C LEU A 8 7.76 -13.06 -14.51
N LYS A 9 7.16 -12.20 -15.34
CA LYS A 9 6.14 -11.23 -14.95
C LYS A 9 4.89 -11.44 -15.81
N VAL A 10 3.74 -11.69 -15.17
CA VAL A 10 2.46 -11.82 -15.87
C VAL A 10 1.66 -10.54 -15.68
N SER A 11 1.26 -9.93 -16.78
CA SER A 11 0.55 -8.64 -16.80
C SER A 11 -0.74 -8.74 -17.60
N LYS A 12 -1.77 -7.94 -17.26
CA LYS A 12 -3.01 -7.86 -18.04
C LYS A 12 -2.71 -7.47 -19.48
N GLU A 13 -1.80 -6.51 -19.65
CA GLU A 13 -1.31 -6.06 -20.95
C GLU A 13 0.23 -5.94 -20.88
N VAL A 14 0.93 -6.44 -21.91
CA VAL A 14 2.38 -6.26 -22.03
C VAL A 14 2.66 -4.84 -22.50
N GLY A 15 3.57 -4.16 -21.79
CA GLY A 15 3.93 -2.78 -22.13
C GLY A 15 2.80 -1.77 -21.85
N SER A 16 2.03 -1.96 -20.77
CA SER A 16 0.91 -1.08 -20.42
C SER A 16 1.28 0.39 -20.58
N ASN A 17 0.61 1.03 -21.57
CA ASN A 17 0.86 2.39 -22.04
C ASN A 17 0.33 3.46 -21.07
N LEU A 18 0.77 3.46 -19.83
CA LEU A 18 0.89 4.75 -19.14
C LEU A 18 1.95 5.52 -19.93
N LYS A 19 1.54 6.56 -20.65
CA LYS A 19 2.46 7.50 -21.30
C LYS A 19 3.21 8.26 -20.21
N VAL A 20 4.12 7.57 -19.57
CA VAL A 20 5.14 8.17 -18.71
C VAL A 20 6.20 8.71 -19.64
N VAL A 21 6.60 9.95 -19.45
CA VAL A 21 7.74 10.53 -20.17
C VAL A 21 8.99 9.72 -19.79
N GLY A 22 9.45 8.84 -20.69
CA GLY A 22 10.62 7.97 -20.46
C GLY A 22 10.35 6.48 -20.60
N PRO A 23 11.33 5.61 -20.26
CA PRO A 23 11.19 4.15 -20.34
C PRO A 23 10.09 3.62 -19.42
N SER A 24 9.34 2.61 -19.88
CA SER A 24 8.32 1.93 -19.07
C SER A 24 8.94 1.27 -17.83
N MET A 25 8.12 0.94 -16.83
CA MET A 25 8.59 0.21 -15.65
C MET A 25 9.25 -1.10 -16.04
N SER A 26 8.63 -1.90 -16.93
CA SER A 26 9.19 -3.17 -17.39
C SER A 26 10.53 -3.00 -18.14
N SER A 27 10.73 -1.92 -18.90
CA SER A 27 12.01 -1.63 -19.54
C SER A 27 13.11 -1.31 -18.52
N ARG A 28 12.77 -0.59 -17.44
CA ARG A 28 13.71 -0.29 -16.34
C ARG A 28 14.04 -1.54 -15.53
N GLU A 29 13.03 -2.36 -15.20
CA GLU A 29 13.22 -3.66 -14.55
C GLU A 29 14.15 -4.56 -15.37
N ALA A 30 13.90 -4.70 -16.68
CA ALA A 30 14.72 -5.53 -17.55
C ALA A 30 16.19 -5.07 -17.57
N ALA A 31 16.42 -3.76 -17.61
CA ALA A 31 17.78 -3.19 -17.57
C ALA A 31 18.49 -3.49 -16.22
N GLU A 32 17.77 -3.39 -15.11
CA GLU A 32 18.34 -3.66 -13.78
C GLU A 32 18.56 -5.17 -13.54
N PHE A 33 17.62 -6.04 -13.98
CA PHE A 33 17.79 -7.49 -13.89
C PHE A 33 18.96 -8.02 -14.71
N ALA A 34 19.22 -7.43 -15.89
CA ALA A 34 20.38 -7.78 -16.71
C ALA A 34 21.71 -7.58 -15.94
N LYS A 35 21.81 -6.57 -15.08
CA LYS A 35 23.00 -6.32 -14.24
C LYS A 35 23.29 -7.43 -13.23
N VAL A 36 22.24 -8.17 -12.82
CA VAL A 36 22.35 -9.31 -11.88
C VAL A 36 22.29 -10.67 -12.59
N GLY A 37 22.41 -10.69 -13.91
CA GLY A 37 22.45 -11.91 -14.74
C GLY A 37 21.10 -12.57 -14.96
N ALA A 38 19.99 -11.83 -14.80
CA ALA A 38 18.63 -12.29 -15.01
C ALA A 38 17.98 -11.62 -16.23
N GLU A 39 17.07 -12.35 -16.90
CA GLU A 39 16.25 -11.87 -18.00
C GLU A 39 14.80 -11.69 -17.52
N LEU A 40 14.19 -10.54 -17.79
CA LEU A 40 12.76 -10.34 -17.57
C LEU A 40 11.98 -10.90 -18.75
N VAL A 41 11.11 -11.87 -18.49
CA VAL A 41 10.16 -12.43 -19.46
C VAL A 41 8.77 -11.94 -19.07
N GLU A 42 8.25 -10.94 -19.79
CA GLU A 42 6.90 -10.42 -19.55
C GLU A 42 5.91 -11.06 -20.54
N VAL A 43 4.82 -11.65 -19.99
CA VAL A 43 3.80 -12.35 -20.77
C VAL A 43 2.42 -11.79 -20.43
N ALA A 44 1.57 -11.59 -21.46
CA ALA A 44 0.19 -11.18 -21.24
C ALA A 44 -0.62 -12.30 -20.58
N GLU A 45 -1.48 -11.95 -19.63
CA GLU A 45 -2.36 -12.91 -18.95
C GLU A 45 -3.28 -13.67 -19.91
N SER A 46 -3.67 -13.04 -21.02
CA SER A 46 -4.50 -13.64 -22.08
C SER A 46 -3.77 -14.75 -22.84
N ASP A 47 -2.43 -14.72 -22.93
CA ASP A 47 -1.62 -15.79 -23.53
C ASP A 47 -1.38 -16.92 -22.52
N LYS A 48 -2.37 -17.74 -22.28
CA LYS A 48 -2.29 -18.83 -21.29
C LYS A 48 -1.19 -19.86 -21.64
N ALA A 49 -0.93 -20.10 -22.92
CA ALA A 49 0.11 -21.04 -23.37
C ALA A 49 1.51 -20.45 -23.10
N GLY A 50 1.70 -19.18 -23.43
CA GLY A 50 2.94 -18.44 -23.16
C GLY A 50 3.23 -18.33 -21.67
N VAL A 51 2.23 -18.06 -20.83
CA VAL A 51 2.37 -18.04 -19.37
C VAL A 51 2.85 -19.38 -18.85
N LEU A 52 2.24 -20.51 -19.25
CA LEU A 52 2.63 -21.84 -18.82
C LEU A 52 4.04 -22.22 -19.31
N ALA A 53 4.39 -21.86 -20.55
CA ALA A 53 5.72 -22.11 -21.09
C ALA A 53 6.79 -21.32 -20.33
N ALA A 54 6.54 -20.04 -20.07
CA ALA A 54 7.46 -19.18 -19.32
C ALA A 54 7.59 -19.60 -17.85
N ALA A 55 6.50 -20.03 -17.22
CA ALA A 55 6.48 -20.50 -15.82
C ALA A 55 7.40 -21.70 -15.60
N LYS A 56 7.43 -22.66 -16.53
CA LYS A 56 8.32 -23.84 -16.45
C LYS A 56 9.81 -23.49 -16.38
N GLU A 57 10.18 -22.35 -16.95
CA GLU A 57 11.57 -21.89 -17.02
C GLU A 57 11.90 -20.79 -16.00
N ALA A 58 10.91 -20.31 -15.26
CA ALA A 58 11.09 -19.19 -14.33
C ALA A 58 11.82 -19.62 -13.05
N ASP A 59 12.90 -18.94 -12.72
CA ASP A 59 13.59 -19.02 -11.43
C ASP A 59 12.91 -18.13 -10.36
N ILE A 60 12.34 -17.02 -10.81
CA ILE A 60 11.60 -16.06 -9.97
C ILE A 60 10.32 -15.64 -10.70
N ILE A 61 9.23 -15.44 -9.96
CA ILE A 61 8.01 -14.81 -10.46
C ILE A 61 7.87 -13.43 -9.82
N LEU A 62 7.87 -12.38 -10.64
CA LEU A 62 7.62 -11.00 -10.21
C LEU A 62 6.14 -10.68 -10.34
N LEU A 63 5.56 -10.09 -9.29
CA LEU A 63 4.19 -9.61 -9.31
C LEU A 63 4.04 -8.51 -10.38
N GLY A 64 3.21 -8.78 -11.36
CA GLY A 64 2.75 -7.82 -12.35
C GLY A 64 1.40 -7.22 -11.96
N SER A 65 0.54 -7.02 -12.94
CA SER A 65 -0.84 -6.55 -12.71
C SER A 65 -1.85 -7.68 -12.43
N THR A 66 -1.40 -8.93 -12.37
CA THR A 66 -2.23 -10.11 -12.11
C THR A 66 -1.77 -10.84 -10.85
N PRO A 67 -2.70 -11.44 -10.06
CA PRO A 67 -2.33 -12.17 -8.85
C PRO A 67 -1.41 -13.37 -9.13
N ILE A 68 -0.49 -13.64 -8.21
CA ILE A 68 0.33 -14.86 -8.21
C ILE A 68 -0.42 -15.95 -7.46
N THR A 69 -1.08 -16.83 -8.24
CA THR A 69 -1.97 -17.87 -7.75
C THR A 69 -1.25 -19.21 -7.55
N ARG A 70 -1.93 -20.15 -6.87
CA ARG A 70 -1.49 -21.56 -6.76
C ARG A 70 -1.16 -22.16 -8.12
N ALA A 71 -2.05 -22.02 -9.10
CA ALA A 71 -1.86 -22.61 -10.43
C ALA A 71 -0.58 -22.11 -11.13
N LEU A 72 -0.26 -20.80 -10.98
CA LEU A 72 0.96 -20.24 -11.56
C LEU A 72 2.21 -20.77 -10.85
N MET A 73 2.19 -20.87 -9.53
CA MET A 73 3.33 -21.37 -8.75
C MET A 73 3.58 -22.87 -8.95
N GLU A 74 2.52 -23.66 -9.08
CA GLU A 74 2.63 -25.12 -9.39
C GLU A 74 3.17 -25.35 -10.82
N ALA A 75 2.87 -24.45 -11.76
CA ALA A 75 3.42 -24.51 -13.12
C ALA A 75 4.92 -24.11 -13.20
N ALA A 76 5.50 -23.61 -12.10
CA ALA A 76 6.88 -23.10 -12.05
C ALA A 76 7.78 -23.95 -11.15
N PRO A 77 8.21 -25.16 -11.60
CA PRO A 77 8.96 -26.10 -10.77
C PRO A 77 10.35 -25.60 -10.34
N LYS A 78 10.95 -24.69 -11.11
CA LYS A 78 12.25 -24.07 -10.81
C LYS A 78 12.14 -22.84 -9.92
N CYS A 79 10.93 -22.30 -9.70
CA CYS A 79 10.72 -21.03 -9.00
C CYS A 79 11.16 -21.16 -7.53
N ILE A 80 12.08 -20.31 -7.12
CA ILE A 80 12.63 -20.25 -5.76
C ILE A 80 12.02 -19.11 -4.94
N ALA A 81 11.55 -18.06 -5.61
CA ALA A 81 10.89 -16.94 -4.97
C ALA A 81 9.79 -16.31 -5.84
N VAL A 82 8.72 -15.84 -5.21
CA VAL A 82 7.78 -14.89 -5.76
C VAL A 82 8.06 -13.53 -5.13
N MET A 83 8.07 -12.47 -5.92
CA MET A 83 8.50 -11.15 -5.48
C MET A 83 7.50 -10.06 -5.87
N CYS A 84 7.37 -9.02 -5.05
CA CYS A 84 6.67 -7.80 -5.41
C CYS A 84 7.51 -6.56 -5.07
N GLN A 85 7.33 -5.50 -5.85
CA GLN A 85 8.05 -4.24 -5.65
C GLN A 85 7.48 -3.40 -4.51
N SER A 86 6.27 -3.70 -4.06
CA SER A 86 5.54 -2.98 -3.03
C SER A 86 5.73 -3.56 -1.63
N VAL A 87 5.28 -2.83 -0.62
CA VAL A 87 5.14 -3.35 0.75
C VAL A 87 4.02 -4.37 0.82
N GLY A 88 2.86 -4.04 0.21
CA GLY A 88 1.70 -4.93 0.17
C GLY A 88 1.94 -6.12 -0.77
N TYR A 89 1.54 -7.29 -0.31
CA TYR A 89 1.71 -8.58 -0.99
C TYR A 89 0.39 -9.38 -1.11
N ASP A 90 -0.72 -8.76 -0.82
CA ASP A 90 -2.06 -9.36 -0.85
C ASP A 90 -2.44 -10.07 -2.16
N PRO A 91 -1.91 -9.69 -3.37
CA PRO A 91 -2.13 -10.45 -4.59
C PRO A 91 -1.31 -11.75 -4.70
N ILE A 92 -0.50 -12.11 -3.70
CA ILE A 92 0.31 -13.33 -3.66
C ILE A 92 -0.34 -14.33 -2.70
N ASP A 93 -0.61 -15.55 -3.17
CA ASP A 93 -1.04 -16.66 -2.29
C ASP A 93 0.14 -17.14 -1.43
N VAL A 94 0.34 -16.45 -0.30
CA VAL A 94 1.45 -16.71 0.63
C VAL A 94 1.41 -18.11 1.22
N LYS A 95 0.20 -18.64 1.49
CA LYS A 95 0.04 -19.98 2.03
C LYS A 95 0.54 -21.01 1.02
N THR A 96 0.08 -20.92 -0.21
CA THR A 96 0.56 -21.80 -1.28
C THR A 96 2.07 -21.68 -1.52
N ALA A 97 2.61 -20.47 -1.55
CA ALA A 97 4.06 -20.28 -1.70
C ALA A 97 4.84 -21.01 -0.59
N THR A 98 4.35 -20.93 0.65
CA THR A 98 4.95 -21.61 1.79
C THR A 98 4.86 -23.13 1.65
N ASP A 99 3.68 -23.65 1.30
CA ASP A 99 3.46 -25.11 1.08
C ASP A 99 4.34 -25.66 -0.05
N LEU A 100 4.65 -24.84 -1.05
CA LEU A 100 5.52 -25.19 -2.20
C LEU A 100 7.01 -24.86 -1.97
N ASN A 101 7.40 -24.44 -0.77
CA ASN A 101 8.78 -24.07 -0.43
C ASN A 101 9.34 -22.89 -1.26
N ILE A 102 8.46 -21.95 -1.65
CA ILE A 102 8.78 -20.74 -2.40
C ILE A 102 8.84 -19.56 -1.45
N LEU A 103 9.90 -18.76 -1.50
CA LEU A 103 9.99 -17.50 -0.75
C LEU A 103 8.98 -16.48 -1.27
N VAL A 104 8.37 -15.72 -0.37
CA VAL A 104 7.58 -14.52 -0.71
C VAL A 104 8.35 -13.28 -0.29
N VAL A 105 8.83 -12.52 -1.24
CA VAL A 105 9.68 -11.34 -1.03
C VAL A 105 8.89 -10.09 -1.38
N ASN A 106 8.74 -9.19 -0.42
CA ASN A 106 8.22 -7.85 -0.63
C ASN A 106 9.33 -6.81 -0.43
N ASN A 107 9.12 -5.60 -0.88
CA ASN A 107 10.16 -4.57 -0.89
C ASN A 107 9.74 -3.31 -0.11
N PRO A 108 9.84 -3.31 1.22
CA PRO A 108 9.56 -2.14 2.04
C PRO A 108 10.73 -1.14 2.01
N SER A 109 11.01 -0.55 0.85
CA SER A 109 12.04 0.47 0.72
C SER A 109 11.62 1.77 1.44
N PHE A 110 12.52 2.32 2.25
CA PHE A 110 12.29 3.56 2.98
C PHE A 110 12.03 4.73 2.02
N GLU A 111 12.87 4.86 1.00
CA GLU A 111 12.92 6.05 0.16
C GLU A 111 11.65 6.24 -0.66
N TRP A 112 11.00 5.16 -1.07
CA TRP A 112 9.85 5.30 -1.95
C TRP A 112 8.52 4.85 -1.35
N CYS A 113 8.49 3.83 -0.52
CA CYS A 113 7.21 3.34 -0.02
C CYS A 113 6.83 3.98 1.31
N ILE A 114 7.73 3.95 2.29
CA ILE A 114 7.45 4.45 3.64
C ILE A 114 7.31 5.98 3.62
N GLU A 115 8.24 6.65 2.92
CA GLU A 115 8.27 8.11 2.86
C GLU A 115 7.06 8.65 2.10
N GLU A 116 6.81 8.14 0.87
CA GLU A 116 5.74 8.66 0.03
C GLU A 116 4.35 8.36 0.58
N VAL A 117 4.08 7.13 1.04
CA VAL A 117 2.77 6.78 1.60
C VAL A 117 2.48 7.58 2.87
N SER A 118 3.47 7.80 3.72
CA SER A 118 3.27 8.64 4.91
C SER A 118 3.09 10.12 4.58
N ASN A 119 3.76 10.66 3.54
CA ASN A 119 3.51 12.00 2.99
C ASN A 119 2.07 12.11 2.49
N HIS A 120 1.62 11.10 1.74
CA HIS A 120 0.29 11.07 1.15
C HIS A 120 -0.82 11.01 2.23
N ALA A 121 -0.63 10.20 3.27
CA ALA A 121 -1.55 10.13 4.40
C ALA A 121 -1.70 11.48 5.12
N ILE A 122 -0.60 12.18 5.38
CA ILE A 122 -0.62 13.53 5.95
C ILE A 122 -1.26 14.52 5.00
N THR A 123 -0.98 14.43 3.69
CA THR A 123 -1.61 15.29 2.67
C THR A 123 -3.13 15.13 2.68
N LEU A 124 -3.65 13.91 2.68
CA LEU A 124 -5.09 13.64 2.77
C LEU A 124 -5.69 14.16 4.07
N LEU A 125 -5.01 13.94 5.22
CA LEU A 125 -5.43 14.47 6.52
C LEU A 125 -5.57 16.01 6.47
N LEU A 126 -4.53 16.70 5.99
CA LEU A 126 -4.53 18.15 5.90
C LEU A 126 -5.59 18.67 4.90
N ALA A 127 -5.75 17.99 3.76
CA ALA A 127 -6.77 18.33 2.78
C ALA A 127 -8.19 18.22 3.36
N CYS A 128 -8.46 17.17 4.12
CA CYS A 128 -9.71 16.98 4.84
C CYS A 128 -9.90 18.02 5.95
N ALA A 129 -8.91 18.21 6.81
CA ALA A 129 -8.96 19.14 7.94
C ALA A 129 -9.18 20.59 7.49
N LYS A 130 -8.61 20.99 6.35
CA LYS A 130 -8.74 22.33 5.75
C LYS A 130 -9.83 22.41 4.70
N LYS A 131 -10.59 21.32 4.49
CA LYS A 131 -11.71 21.26 3.51
C LYS A 131 -11.30 21.70 2.10
N VAL A 132 -10.07 21.35 1.69
CA VAL A 132 -9.46 21.87 0.45
C VAL A 132 -10.35 21.60 -0.76
N LYS A 133 -10.87 20.38 -0.92
CA LYS A 133 -11.71 19.98 -2.07
C LYS A 133 -12.91 20.91 -2.28
N ILE A 134 -13.73 21.11 -1.23
CA ILE A 134 -14.96 21.93 -1.36
C ILE A 134 -14.65 23.41 -1.49
N LEU A 135 -13.63 23.91 -0.80
CA LEU A 135 -13.27 25.32 -0.88
C LEU A 135 -12.68 25.68 -2.24
N ASP A 136 -11.79 24.85 -2.79
CA ASP A 136 -11.24 25.01 -4.13
C ASP A 136 -12.36 25.02 -5.18
N LYS A 137 -13.24 24.00 -5.15
CA LYS A 137 -14.41 23.89 -6.05
C LYS A 137 -15.27 25.17 -6.04
N LEU A 138 -15.63 25.68 -4.85
CA LEU A 138 -16.48 26.84 -4.71
C LEU A 138 -15.80 28.13 -5.22
N VAL A 139 -14.49 28.29 -4.90
CA VAL A 139 -13.72 29.45 -5.37
C VAL A 139 -13.55 29.42 -6.89
N ALA A 140 -13.23 28.27 -7.47
CA ALA A 140 -13.10 28.10 -8.93
C ALA A 140 -14.43 28.40 -9.68
N GLN A 141 -15.58 28.19 -9.02
CA GLN A 141 -16.91 28.53 -9.52
C GLN A 141 -17.32 30.00 -9.27
N GLY A 142 -16.44 30.84 -8.75
CA GLY A 142 -16.74 32.24 -8.40
C GLY A 142 -17.66 32.40 -7.17
N GLN A 143 -17.87 31.33 -6.39
CA GLN A 143 -18.80 31.31 -5.26
C GLN A 143 -18.10 31.67 -3.93
N TRP A 144 -17.37 32.79 -3.90
CA TRP A 144 -16.55 33.21 -2.76
C TRP A 144 -17.32 33.25 -1.43
N ALA A 145 -18.53 33.84 -1.42
CA ALA A 145 -19.36 33.95 -0.21
C ALA A 145 -19.71 32.56 0.34
N LYS A 146 -20.10 31.62 -0.53
CA LYS A 146 -20.39 30.23 -0.11
C LYS A 146 -19.14 29.52 0.42
N ALA A 147 -17.96 29.77 -0.16
CA ALA A 147 -16.73 29.24 0.36
C ALA A 147 -16.43 29.73 1.78
N LYS A 148 -16.71 31.02 2.07
CA LYS A 148 -16.60 31.60 3.42
C LYS A 148 -17.55 30.94 4.44
N GLU A 149 -18.73 30.50 4.02
CA GLU A 149 -19.66 29.76 4.87
C GLU A 149 -19.23 28.30 5.03
N ALA A 150 -18.87 27.62 3.93
CA ALA A 150 -18.48 26.20 3.92
C ALA A 150 -17.23 25.90 4.75
N GLN A 151 -16.33 26.88 4.95
CA GLN A 151 -15.17 26.69 5.83
C GLN A 151 -15.56 26.40 7.29
N LYS A 152 -16.76 26.77 7.74
CA LYS A 152 -17.21 26.62 9.12
C LYS A 152 -18.03 25.33 9.30
N PRO A 153 -17.88 24.63 10.46
CA PRO A 153 -16.78 24.77 11.41
C PRO A 153 -15.47 24.22 10.86
N MET A 154 -14.32 24.79 11.27
CA MET A 154 -12.99 24.28 10.97
C MET A 154 -12.14 24.38 12.23
N GLY A 155 -11.76 23.24 12.79
CA GLY A 155 -10.91 23.17 13.98
C GLY A 155 -9.43 23.48 13.69
N SER A 156 -8.69 23.79 14.75
CA SER A 156 -7.24 23.78 14.70
C SER A 156 -6.73 22.34 14.66
N ILE A 157 -5.70 22.06 13.85
CA ILE A 157 -5.04 20.75 13.85
C ILE A 157 -4.20 20.59 15.11
N TYR A 158 -3.59 21.68 15.58
CA TYR A 158 -2.74 21.68 16.78
C TYR A 158 -3.51 21.23 18.01
N GLY A 159 -2.96 20.28 18.72
CA GLY A 159 -3.53 19.71 19.96
C GLY A 159 -4.59 18.63 19.74
N GLN A 160 -5.05 18.40 18.48
CA GLN A 160 -5.96 17.31 18.15
C GLN A 160 -5.26 15.93 18.18
N THR A 161 -6.03 14.87 18.13
CA THR A 161 -5.56 13.48 18.25
C THR A 161 -5.66 12.76 16.91
N LEU A 162 -4.52 12.20 16.45
CA LEU A 162 -4.46 11.25 15.35
C LEU A 162 -4.41 9.83 15.92
N GLY A 163 -5.39 9.00 15.56
CA GLY A 163 -5.38 7.55 15.79
C GLY A 163 -4.77 6.84 14.58
N ILE A 164 -3.74 6.05 14.81
CA ILE A 164 -3.07 5.24 13.80
C ILE A 164 -3.46 3.79 13.98
N ILE A 165 -4.10 3.20 12.98
CA ILE A 165 -4.39 1.77 12.90
C ILE A 165 -3.27 1.13 12.07
N GLY A 166 -2.49 0.23 12.67
CA GLY A 166 -1.28 -0.33 12.07
C GLY A 166 -0.05 0.57 12.30
N CYS A 167 0.75 0.23 13.32
CA CYS A 167 1.96 0.97 13.72
C CYS A 167 3.24 0.37 13.11
N GLY A 168 3.13 -0.17 11.89
CA GLY A 168 4.25 -0.61 11.06
C GLY A 168 5.17 0.56 10.65
N ALA A 169 6.04 0.35 9.68
CA ALA A 169 6.99 1.37 9.23
C ALA A 169 6.29 2.65 8.74
N ILE A 170 5.23 2.51 7.92
CA ILE A 170 4.45 3.65 7.39
C ILE A 170 3.70 4.36 8.52
N GLY A 171 2.99 3.62 9.39
CA GLY A 171 2.25 4.22 10.50
C GLY A 171 3.15 5.01 11.46
N ARG A 172 4.34 4.48 11.79
CA ARG A 172 5.32 5.19 12.62
C ARG A 172 5.89 6.44 11.92
N MET A 173 6.15 6.38 10.60
CA MET A 173 6.59 7.56 9.86
C MET A 173 5.48 8.63 9.78
N THR A 174 4.22 8.21 9.60
CA THR A 174 3.05 9.09 9.67
C THR A 174 2.94 9.76 11.05
N ALA A 175 3.19 9.00 12.14
CA ALA A 175 3.21 9.55 13.50
C ALA A 175 4.28 10.64 13.67
N ARG A 176 5.51 10.38 13.23
CA ARG A 176 6.61 11.38 13.27
C ARG A 176 6.24 12.67 12.57
N LYS A 177 5.65 12.57 11.36
CA LYS A 177 5.20 13.73 10.59
C LYS A 177 4.04 14.46 11.28
N ALA A 178 3.09 13.72 11.84
CA ALA A 178 1.94 14.29 12.56
C ALA A 178 2.37 15.12 13.79
N HIS A 179 3.41 14.69 14.50
CA HIS A 179 3.98 15.47 15.61
C HIS A 179 4.49 16.84 15.19
N CYS A 180 5.01 16.99 13.96
CA CYS A 180 5.44 18.29 13.43
C CYS A 180 4.27 19.28 13.28
N PHE A 181 3.03 18.79 13.16
CA PHE A 181 1.81 19.61 13.14
C PHE A 181 1.18 19.80 14.52
N GLY A 182 1.83 19.30 15.58
CA GLY A 182 1.35 19.42 16.95
C GLY A 182 0.21 18.46 17.29
N LEU A 183 0.01 17.38 16.50
CA LEU A 183 -0.96 16.33 16.79
C LEU A 183 -0.45 15.44 17.94
N LYS A 184 -1.37 15.00 18.80
CA LYS A 184 -1.16 13.87 19.72
C LYS A 184 -1.39 12.59 18.94
N VAL A 185 -0.55 11.58 19.15
CA VAL A 185 -0.66 10.32 18.40
C VAL A 185 -0.95 9.16 19.33
N ILE A 186 -2.04 8.45 19.05
CA ILE A 186 -2.43 7.17 19.66
C ILE A 186 -2.43 6.08 18.59
N GLY A 187 -2.24 4.82 18.98
CA GLY A 187 -2.10 3.74 18.01
C GLY A 187 -2.81 2.45 18.43
N TYR A 188 -3.23 1.68 17.43
CA TYR A 188 -3.66 0.31 17.59
C TYR A 188 -2.85 -0.58 16.65
N ASP A 189 -2.12 -1.52 17.21
CA ASP A 189 -1.42 -2.58 16.51
C ASP A 189 -1.18 -3.75 17.48
N PRO A 190 -1.71 -4.94 17.19
CA PRO A 190 -1.52 -6.10 18.07
C PRO A 190 -0.14 -6.75 17.95
N TYR A 191 0.68 -6.36 16.98
CA TYR A 191 1.94 -7.03 16.65
C TYR A 191 3.18 -6.17 16.91
N VAL A 192 3.01 -4.83 16.95
CA VAL A 192 4.15 -3.92 17.14
C VAL A 192 4.72 -4.01 18.56
N GLU A 193 6.03 -4.03 18.67
CA GLU A 193 6.71 -3.96 19.96
C GLU A 193 6.42 -2.61 20.67
N LYS A 194 6.02 -2.69 21.94
CA LYS A 194 5.60 -1.49 22.70
C LYS A 194 6.68 -0.42 22.78
N TRP A 195 7.95 -0.83 22.88
CA TRP A 195 9.08 0.12 22.93
C TRP A 195 9.22 0.87 21.61
N LEU A 196 9.01 0.18 20.47
CA LEU A 196 9.13 0.77 19.14
C LEU A 196 7.99 1.78 18.86
N ALA A 197 6.77 1.50 19.32
CA ALA A 197 5.68 2.47 19.27
C ALA A 197 5.99 3.70 20.13
N LYS A 198 6.44 3.49 21.37
CA LYS A 198 6.79 4.56 22.30
C LYS A 198 7.92 5.47 21.79
N GLU A 199 8.95 4.90 21.18
CA GLU A 199 10.07 5.64 20.59
C GLU A 199 9.60 6.58 19.48
N ASN A 200 8.49 6.24 18.80
CA ASN A 200 7.86 7.07 17.77
C ASN A 200 6.74 7.97 18.32
N GLY A 201 6.65 8.13 19.63
CA GLY A 201 5.64 8.98 20.27
C GLY A 201 4.21 8.47 20.17
N ILE A 202 4.00 7.16 19.92
CA ILE A 202 2.68 6.53 19.80
C ILE A 202 2.29 5.91 21.13
N THR A 203 1.14 6.32 21.67
CA THR A 203 0.52 5.66 22.83
C THR A 203 -0.41 4.55 22.35
N LEU A 204 -0.06 3.29 22.59
CA LEU A 204 -0.86 2.13 22.17
C LEU A 204 -2.12 1.96 23.02
N MET A 205 -3.23 1.62 22.36
CA MET A 205 -4.50 1.27 23.01
C MET A 205 -5.31 0.29 22.15
N ASN A 206 -6.47 -0.16 22.62
CA ASN A 206 -7.38 -0.97 21.82
C ASN A 206 -8.10 -0.13 20.75
N LEU A 207 -8.60 -0.77 19.70
CA LEU A 207 -9.23 -0.10 18.56
C LEU A 207 -10.45 0.73 18.96
N THR A 208 -11.28 0.22 19.87
CA THR A 208 -12.50 0.91 20.34
C THR A 208 -12.17 2.25 20.99
N ASP A 209 -11.17 2.30 21.85
CA ASP A 209 -10.75 3.54 22.51
C ASP A 209 -10.06 4.50 21.55
N LEU A 210 -9.29 3.96 20.61
CA LEU A 210 -8.66 4.76 19.56
C LEU A 210 -9.70 5.52 18.75
N VAL A 211 -10.70 4.83 18.19
CA VAL A 211 -11.69 5.49 17.32
C VAL A 211 -12.53 6.54 18.08
N LYS A 212 -12.82 6.31 19.37
CA LYS A 212 -13.56 7.27 20.20
C LYS A 212 -12.76 8.54 20.52
N GLN A 213 -11.45 8.43 20.70
CA GLN A 213 -10.61 9.53 21.14
C GLN A 213 -10.06 10.36 19.97
N SER A 214 -10.04 9.79 18.75
CA SER A 214 -9.40 10.39 17.58
C SER A 214 -10.25 11.50 16.94
N ASP A 215 -9.57 12.57 16.53
CA ASP A 215 -10.12 13.60 15.63
C ASP A 215 -9.82 13.22 14.17
N TYR A 216 -8.75 12.46 13.96
CA TYR A 216 -8.39 11.83 12.69
C TYR A 216 -8.06 10.37 12.95
N VAL A 217 -8.54 9.47 12.10
CA VAL A 217 -8.16 8.04 12.12
C VAL A 217 -7.49 7.71 10.79
N SER A 218 -6.25 7.23 10.83
CA SER A 218 -5.48 6.85 9.64
C SER A 218 -5.14 5.37 9.64
N ALA A 219 -5.51 4.67 8.56
CA ALA A 219 -5.33 3.23 8.42
C ALA A 219 -4.06 2.90 7.62
N HIS A 220 -3.20 2.08 8.23
CA HIS A 220 -1.93 1.60 7.68
C HIS A 220 -1.66 0.09 7.88
N PRO A 221 -2.66 -0.76 8.28
CA PRO A 221 -2.39 -2.18 8.44
C PRO A 221 -2.25 -2.87 7.08
N ASP A 222 -1.52 -3.99 7.04
CA ASP A 222 -1.57 -4.91 5.93
C ASP A 222 -2.96 -5.58 5.83
N LEU A 223 -3.40 -5.91 4.63
CA LEU A 223 -4.64 -6.64 4.43
C LEU A 223 -4.42 -8.14 4.71
N ASN A 224 -5.10 -8.64 5.73
CA ASN A 224 -5.12 -10.05 6.12
C ASN A 224 -6.46 -10.37 6.83
N ASP A 225 -6.65 -11.61 7.26
CA ASP A 225 -7.89 -12.06 7.89
C ASP A 225 -8.29 -11.25 9.13
N THR A 226 -7.32 -10.69 9.87
CA THR A 226 -7.58 -9.91 11.10
C THR A 226 -7.86 -8.44 10.82
N SER A 227 -7.48 -7.94 9.67
CA SER A 227 -7.67 -6.54 9.25
C SER A 227 -8.76 -6.36 8.18
N PHE A 228 -9.23 -7.45 7.57
CA PHE A 228 -10.35 -7.42 6.61
C PHE A 228 -11.61 -6.84 7.27
N HIS A 229 -12.14 -5.76 6.69
CA HIS A 229 -13.33 -5.04 7.18
C HIS A 229 -13.28 -4.65 8.67
N MET A 230 -12.07 -4.45 9.21
CA MET A 230 -11.92 -4.07 10.61
C MET A 230 -12.50 -2.68 10.94
N MET A 231 -12.69 -1.83 9.94
CA MET A 231 -13.43 -0.57 10.03
C MET A 231 -14.81 -0.76 9.42
N GLY A 232 -15.77 -1.10 10.26
CA GLY A 232 -17.17 -1.32 9.90
C GLY A 232 -18.12 -0.30 10.53
N GLU A 233 -19.43 -0.57 10.44
CA GLU A 233 -20.47 0.33 10.99
C GLU A 233 -20.28 0.61 12.48
N LYS A 234 -19.88 -0.41 13.25
CA LYS A 234 -19.64 -0.31 14.70
C LYS A 234 -18.53 0.69 15.02
N GLU A 235 -17.42 0.63 14.28
CA GLU A 235 -16.26 1.51 14.47
C GLU A 235 -16.58 2.94 14.04
N PHE A 236 -17.21 3.14 12.87
CA PHE A 236 -17.61 4.47 12.39
C PHE A 236 -18.63 5.15 13.30
N ARG A 237 -19.59 4.42 13.88
CA ARG A 237 -20.54 4.98 14.86
C ARG A 237 -19.89 5.44 16.16
N GLN A 238 -18.73 4.91 16.50
CA GLN A 238 -18.00 5.27 17.70
C GLN A 238 -17.03 6.45 17.49
N MET A 239 -16.74 6.80 16.25
CA MET A 239 -15.91 7.98 15.97
C MET A 239 -16.63 9.27 16.37
N LYS A 240 -15.85 10.33 16.61
CA LYS A 240 -16.42 11.67 16.80
C LYS A 240 -17.11 12.14 15.51
N ARG A 241 -18.24 12.81 15.64
CA ARG A 241 -18.93 13.40 14.48
C ARG A 241 -18.08 14.41 13.69
N SER A 242 -17.11 15.01 14.35
CA SER A 242 -16.12 15.92 13.74
C SER A 242 -14.91 15.21 13.16
N ALA A 243 -14.79 13.88 13.33
CA ALA A 243 -13.60 13.14 12.92
C ALA A 243 -13.55 12.89 11.42
N TYR A 244 -12.34 12.74 10.91
CA TYR A 244 -12.06 12.32 9.53
C TYR A 244 -11.37 10.96 9.51
N PHE A 245 -11.71 10.16 8.51
CA PHE A 245 -11.09 8.87 8.27
C PHE A 245 -10.16 8.93 7.05
N ILE A 246 -8.92 8.42 7.18
CA ILE A 246 -7.90 8.42 6.14
C ILE A 246 -7.49 6.97 5.83
N ASN A 247 -7.47 6.59 4.55
CA ASN A 247 -7.03 5.26 4.14
C ASN A 247 -6.06 5.33 2.95
N THR A 248 -4.81 4.97 3.21
CA THR A 248 -3.74 4.83 2.23
C THR A 248 -3.15 3.41 2.25
N SER A 249 -3.86 2.45 2.85
CA SER A 249 -3.39 1.05 2.92
C SER A 249 -4.10 0.17 1.88
N ARG A 250 -5.26 -0.39 2.20
CA ARG A 250 -6.10 -1.20 1.30
C ARG A 250 -7.58 -0.87 1.49
N GLY A 251 -8.35 -0.86 0.38
CA GLY A 251 -9.79 -0.59 0.43
C GLY A 251 -10.53 -1.56 1.33
N LYS A 252 -10.20 -2.85 1.24
CA LYS A 252 -10.85 -3.93 2.03
C LYS A 252 -10.53 -3.94 3.53
N ILE A 253 -9.73 -3.01 4.05
CA ILE A 253 -9.63 -2.74 5.48
C ILE A 253 -10.96 -2.15 6.00
N VAL A 254 -11.69 -1.50 5.12
CA VAL A 254 -12.97 -0.84 5.36
C VAL A 254 -14.09 -1.65 4.74
N HIS A 255 -15.19 -1.80 5.45
CA HIS A 255 -16.46 -2.17 4.85
C HIS A 255 -17.02 -0.92 4.15
N GLU A 256 -16.77 -0.77 2.84
CA GLU A 256 -17.07 0.47 2.08
C GLU A 256 -18.54 0.89 2.17
N PRO A 257 -19.56 -0.01 2.12
CA PRO A 257 -20.94 0.38 2.35
C PRO A 257 -21.19 1.04 3.72
N ALA A 258 -20.48 0.60 4.76
CA ALA A 258 -20.59 1.21 6.10
C ALA A 258 -19.95 2.62 6.14
N LEU A 259 -18.84 2.82 5.44
CA LEU A 259 -18.21 4.15 5.29
C LEU A 259 -19.12 5.11 4.54
N ILE A 260 -19.72 4.67 3.41
CA ILE A 260 -20.68 5.48 2.64
C ILE A 260 -21.82 5.92 3.54
N LYS A 261 -22.43 5.00 4.27
CA LYS A 261 -23.51 5.29 5.22
C LYS A 261 -23.07 6.25 6.33
N ALA A 262 -21.86 6.07 6.88
CA ALA A 262 -21.32 6.94 7.91
C ALA A 262 -21.16 8.40 7.42
N LEU A 263 -20.78 8.58 6.16
CA LEU A 263 -20.64 9.88 5.53
C LEU A 263 -21.99 10.53 5.22
N GLU A 264 -22.95 9.75 4.70
CA GLU A 264 -24.31 10.21 4.37
C GLU A 264 -25.10 10.61 5.63
N GLU A 265 -25.06 9.76 6.67
CA GLU A 265 -25.73 9.99 7.95
C GLU A 265 -24.92 10.91 8.91
N LYS A 266 -23.75 11.39 8.46
CA LYS A 266 -22.88 12.33 9.22
C LYS A 266 -22.44 11.76 10.58
N TRP A 267 -22.11 10.48 10.62
CA TRP A 267 -21.45 9.89 11.82
C TRP A 267 -20.03 10.40 11.93
N ILE A 268 -19.39 10.70 10.78
CA ILE A 268 -18.08 11.33 10.68
C ILE A 268 -18.15 12.55 9.76
N ALA A 269 -17.19 13.46 9.87
CA ALA A 269 -17.16 14.71 9.08
C ALA A 269 -16.79 14.49 7.61
N GLY A 270 -15.92 13.51 7.33
CA GLY A 270 -15.47 13.23 5.98
C GLY A 270 -14.38 12.16 5.93
N ALA A 271 -13.83 11.92 4.74
CA ALA A 271 -12.78 10.95 4.52
C ALA A 271 -11.76 11.40 3.46
N GLY A 272 -10.52 10.90 3.58
CA GLY A 272 -9.47 10.98 2.57
C GLY A 272 -9.07 9.57 2.15
N LEU A 273 -9.33 9.19 0.90
CA LEU A 273 -9.21 7.83 0.43
C LEU A 273 -8.30 7.74 -0.79
N ASP A 274 -7.25 6.94 -0.70
CA ASP A 274 -6.40 6.60 -1.83
C ASP A 274 -6.73 5.22 -2.41
N VAL A 275 -7.45 4.39 -1.64
CA VAL A 275 -7.76 2.99 -1.96
C VAL A 275 -9.24 2.68 -1.71
N PHE A 276 -9.78 1.69 -2.47
CA PHE A 276 -11.20 1.32 -2.49
C PHE A 276 -11.38 -0.19 -2.48
N GLU A 277 -12.56 -0.70 -2.08
CA GLU A 277 -12.84 -2.15 -2.14
C GLU A 277 -12.78 -2.70 -3.57
N VAL A 278 -13.24 -1.88 -4.53
CA VAL A 278 -13.18 -2.18 -5.96
C VAL A 278 -12.35 -1.12 -6.66
N GLU A 279 -11.29 -1.54 -7.31
CA GLU A 279 -10.39 -0.67 -8.08
C GLU A 279 -10.28 -1.17 -9.54
N PRO A 280 -10.41 -0.27 -10.52
CA PRO A 280 -10.68 1.17 -10.44
C PRO A 280 -12.04 1.49 -9.80
N LEU A 281 -12.12 2.62 -9.05
CA LEU A 281 -13.37 3.05 -8.43
C LEU A 281 -14.49 3.24 -9.48
N PRO A 282 -15.65 2.55 -9.36
CA PRO A 282 -16.75 2.71 -10.29
C PRO A 282 -17.26 4.16 -10.36
N LYS A 283 -17.59 4.64 -11.57
CA LYS A 283 -18.05 6.02 -11.79
C LYS A 283 -19.33 6.38 -11.04
N ASP A 284 -20.16 5.41 -10.80
CA ASP A 284 -21.44 5.54 -10.08
C ASP A 284 -21.32 5.35 -8.57
N ASN A 285 -20.13 5.03 -8.06
CA ASN A 285 -19.89 4.89 -6.63
C ASN A 285 -20.26 6.21 -5.90
N PRO A 286 -21.09 6.15 -4.82
CA PRO A 286 -21.53 7.34 -4.09
C PRO A 286 -20.42 8.26 -3.62
N LEU A 287 -19.25 7.71 -3.24
CA LEU A 287 -18.08 8.47 -2.77
C LEU A 287 -17.64 9.54 -3.80
N THR A 288 -17.85 9.29 -5.10
CA THR A 288 -17.46 10.22 -6.17
C THR A 288 -18.24 11.54 -6.14
N LYS A 289 -19.42 11.52 -5.53
CA LYS A 289 -20.35 12.67 -5.48
C LYS A 289 -20.29 13.44 -4.16
N MET A 290 -19.51 12.95 -3.18
CA MET A 290 -19.44 13.54 -1.83
C MET A 290 -18.40 14.67 -1.77
N ASP A 291 -18.80 15.87 -1.40
CA ASP A 291 -17.91 17.02 -1.27
C ASP A 291 -17.00 16.95 -0.03
N ASN A 292 -17.37 16.13 0.96
CA ASN A 292 -16.59 15.87 2.19
C ASN A 292 -15.64 14.65 2.07
N VAL A 293 -15.43 14.10 0.86
CA VAL A 293 -14.51 12.99 0.60
C VAL A 293 -13.45 13.42 -0.41
N THR A 294 -12.19 13.33 -0.04
CA THR A 294 -11.05 13.53 -0.97
C THR A 294 -10.65 12.18 -1.52
N LEU A 295 -10.58 12.03 -2.84
CA LEU A 295 -10.32 10.79 -3.54
C LEU A 295 -9.01 10.89 -4.32
N MET A 296 -8.21 9.82 -4.23
CA MET A 296 -7.00 9.64 -5.03
C MET A 296 -7.07 8.27 -5.75
N SER A 297 -6.10 7.95 -6.59
CA SER A 297 -6.16 6.84 -7.54
C SER A 297 -5.15 5.72 -7.19
N HIS A 298 -5.05 5.33 -5.93
CA HIS A 298 -4.05 4.37 -5.42
C HIS A 298 -2.63 4.81 -5.80
N SER A 299 -2.33 6.07 -5.50
CA SER A 299 -1.09 6.75 -5.90
C SER A 299 -0.19 7.13 -4.72
N ALA A 300 -0.52 6.66 -3.52
CA ALA A 300 0.18 7.06 -2.28
C ALA A 300 1.70 6.80 -2.31
N SER A 301 2.14 5.77 -3.03
CA SER A 301 3.57 5.44 -3.16
C SER A 301 4.26 6.11 -4.36
N TYR A 302 3.55 6.92 -5.14
CA TYR A 302 4.08 7.48 -6.37
C TYR A 302 4.88 8.76 -6.11
N SER A 303 6.10 8.78 -6.61
CA SER A 303 6.90 9.96 -6.97
C SER A 303 7.86 9.58 -8.09
N ASP A 304 8.42 10.56 -8.80
CA ASP A 304 9.42 10.28 -9.84
C ASP A 304 10.64 9.56 -9.26
N LEU A 305 11.03 9.90 -8.03
CA LEU A 305 12.11 9.25 -7.31
C LEU A 305 11.74 7.79 -6.99
N ALA A 306 10.58 7.56 -6.40
CA ALA A 306 10.08 6.22 -6.09
C ALA A 306 10.06 5.33 -7.33
N PHE A 307 9.52 5.87 -8.43
CA PHE A 307 9.42 5.16 -9.71
C PHE A 307 10.80 4.86 -10.34
N SER A 308 11.82 5.66 -10.04
CA SER A 308 13.19 5.42 -10.51
C SER A 308 13.95 4.39 -9.68
N ILE A 309 13.68 4.31 -8.36
CA ILE A 309 14.42 3.45 -7.41
C ILE A 309 13.82 2.04 -7.33
N ALA A 310 12.51 1.90 -7.50
CA ALA A 310 11.82 0.60 -7.34
C ALA A 310 12.42 -0.55 -8.17
N PRO A 311 12.74 -0.38 -9.48
CA PRO A 311 13.41 -1.42 -10.27
C PRO A 311 14.79 -1.80 -9.74
N ILE A 312 15.54 -0.84 -9.21
CA ILE A 312 16.88 -1.07 -8.66
C ILE A 312 16.77 -1.94 -7.41
N ASN A 313 15.90 -1.57 -6.49
CA ASN A 313 15.74 -2.29 -5.23
C ASN A 313 15.27 -3.73 -5.42
N ILE A 314 14.30 -3.96 -6.32
CA ILE A 314 13.86 -5.33 -6.58
C ILE A 314 14.93 -6.15 -7.30
N ALA A 315 15.73 -5.55 -8.18
CA ALA A 315 16.84 -6.22 -8.86
C ALA A 315 17.94 -6.65 -7.87
N LEU A 316 18.21 -5.85 -6.84
CA LEU A 316 19.14 -6.22 -5.77
C LEU A 316 18.64 -7.46 -5.00
N GLU A 317 17.34 -7.52 -4.67
CA GLU A 317 16.75 -8.67 -3.99
C GLU A 317 16.74 -9.92 -4.91
N VAL A 318 16.44 -9.76 -6.21
CA VAL A 318 16.57 -10.81 -7.23
C VAL A 318 18.01 -11.35 -7.24
N GLY A 319 19.00 -10.45 -7.34
CA GLY A 319 20.42 -10.82 -7.36
C GLY A 319 20.85 -11.55 -6.08
N ARG A 320 20.37 -11.12 -4.89
CA ARG A 320 20.64 -11.83 -3.62
C ARG A 320 20.15 -13.26 -3.66
N VAL A 321 18.88 -13.47 -3.99
CA VAL A 321 18.27 -14.81 -4.03
C VAL A 321 18.96 -15.71 -5.06
N LEU A 322 19.21 -15.21 -6.27
CA LEU A 322 19.88 -15.95 -7.34
C LEU A 322 21.35 -16.27 -7.04
N SER A 323 22.00 -15.49 -6.17
CA SER A 323 23.36 -15.78 -5.68
C SER A 323 23.41 -16.69 -4.44
N GLY A 324 22.26 -17.23 -4.01
CA GLY A 324 22.18 -18.13 -2.85
C GLY A 324 22.13 -17.41 -1.50
N LYS A 325 21.80 -16.12 -1.47
CA LYS A 325 21.64 -15.32 -0.25
C LYS A 325 20.16 -15.12 0.09
N LEU A 326 19.83 -15.08 1.39
CA LEU A 326 18.49 -14.68 1.83
C LEU A 326 18.21 -13.23 1.42
N PRO A 327 16.98 -12.92 1.00
CA PRO A 327 16.57 -11.54 0.77
C PRO A 327 16.58 -10.74 2.08
N ASN A 328 16.70 -9.42 2.00
CA ASN A 328 16.66 -8.55 3.18
C ASN A 328 15.33 -8.61 3.90
N ASN A 329 14.24 -8.77 3.13
CA ASN A 329 12.91 -8.97 3.68
C ASN A 329 12.15 -10.06 2.93
N TYR A 330 11.44 -10.91 3.68
CA TYR A 330 10.49 -11.88 3.13
C TYR A 330 9.36 -12.12 4.12
N VAL A 331 8.19 -12.47 3.62
CA VAL A 331 6.93 -12.52 4.37
C VAL A 331 6.77 -13.84 5.12
N ASN A 332 6.96 -14.96 4.44
CA ASN A 332 6.69 -16.30 4.96
C ASN A 332 7.90 -16.86 5.75
N LYS A 333 8.10 -16.37 6.97
CA LYS A 333 9.26 -16.70 7.81
C LYS A 333 9.41 -18.19 8.15
N SER A 334 8.32 -18.96 8.08
CA SER A 334 8.31 -20.41 8.33
C SER A 334 8.67 -21.27 7.10
N VAL A 335 8.89 -20.65 5.93
CA VAL A 335 9.23 -21.40 4.72
C VAL A 335 10.57 -22.10 4.82
N THR A 336 10.65 -23.33 4.31
CA THR A 336 11.92 -24.01 4.03
C THR A 336 12.21 -23.84 2.53
N PRO A 337 13.12 -22.92 2.12
CA PRO A 337 13.33 -22.63 0.71
C PRO A 337 13.80 -23.87 -0.09
N ARG A 338 13.35 -23.96 -1.35
CA ARG A 338 13.75 -25.04 -2.29
C ARG A 338 15.26 -25.15 -2.50
N VAL A 339 15.98 -24.05 -2.28
CA VAL A 339 17.45 -23.98 -2.40
C VAL A 339 18.03 -23.51 -1.08
N LYS A 340 19.24 -23.96 -0.78
CA LYS A 340 19.95 -23.51 0.43
C LYS A 340 20.34 -22.04 0.27
N LEU A 341 19.82 -21.17 1.13
CA LEU A 341 20.16 -19.77 1.19
C LEU A 341 20.90 -19.46 2.50
N VAL A 342 21.91 -18.62 2.40
CA VAL A 342 22.70 -18.19 3.56
C VAL A 342 22.35 -16.72 3.90
N LYS A 343 22.46 -16.36 5.18
CA LYS A 343 22.37 -14.95 5.56
C LYS A 343 23.47 -14.19 4.82
N GLY A 344 23.10 -13.17 4.06
CA GLY A 344 24.05 -12.24 3.47
C GLY A 344 24.58 -11.29 4.54
N ASP A 345 25.78 -10.73 4.29
CA ASP A 345 26.28 -9.63 5.09
C ASP A 345 25.31 -8.44 4.97
N ASN A 346 24.93 -7.86 6.11
CA ASN A 346 24.18 -6.60 6.12
C ASN A 346 25.11 -5.51 5.60
N PHE A 347 24.74 -4.88 4.49
CA PHE A 347 25.32 -3.62 4.03
C PHE A 347 24.60 -2.46 4.69
#